data_33bc59e09159fc1aa5d81ab3fdc024ac
#
_entry.id   33bc59e09159fc1aa5d81ab3fdc024ac
#
_cell.length_a   1.000
_cell.length_b   1.000
_cell.length_c   1.000
_cell.angle_alpha   90.00
_cell.angle_beta   90.00
_cell.angle_gamma   90.00
#
_symmetry.space_group_name_H-M   'P 1'
#
loop_
_entity.id
_entity.type
_entity.pdbx_description
1 polymer ?
#
loop_
_entity_poly.entity_id
_entity_poly.type
_entity_poly.pdbx_seq_one_letter_code
_entity_poly.pdbx_strand_id
1 'polypeptide(L)'
;MNLILSINKKTALILIIISCCFQNIKAQEIKSNFWNHVRFGGGLGLNFGDNFFSATVAPSGIYEFNKNIALGLGLNATFNNQKSFYKSTILGGSLIGLYNPIQGLQLSAEFEQLNVNRRYNGNLNITDDNYWIPALYLGAGYRNGNVTFGIRYDVLYDDEKSIYADAWAPFVRFYF
;
A
#
# COMPACT_ATOMS: atom_id res chain seq x y z
N MET A 1 10.21 -15.64 -50.43
CA MET A 1 9.11 -15.96 -49.48
C MET A 1 9.13 -14.90 -48.39
N ASN A 2 8.39 -13.78 -48.63
CA ASN A 2 8.41 -12.61 -47.76
C ASN A 2 7.30 -12.76 -46.73
N LEU A 3 7.66 -13.01 -45.48
CA LEU A 3 6.75 -12.94 -44.34
C LEU A 3 6.57 -11.47 -43.97
N ILE A 4 5.53 -10.83 -44.47
CA ILE A 4 5.09 -9.51 -44.01
C ILE A 4 4.31 -9.76 -42.72
N LEU A 5 4.96 -9.55 -41.57
CA LEU A 5 4.27 -9.51 -40.27
C LEU A 5 3.31 -8.30 -40.26
N SER A 6 2.02 -8.55 -40.37
CA SER A 6 0.98 -7.54 -40.15
C SER A 6 0.95 -7.22 -38.66
N ILE A 7 1.71 -6.21 -38.24
CA ILE A 7 1.69 -5.71 -36.86
C ILE A 7 0.39 -4.95 -36.65
N ASN A 8 -0.44 -5.44 -35.76
CA ASN A 8 -1.69 -4.78 -35.38
C ASN A 8 -1.39 -3.39 -34.80
N LYS A 9 -2.19 -2.36 -35.17
CA LYS A 9 -2.00 -0.95 -34.71
C LYS A 9 -1.84 -0.83 -33.20
N LYS A 10 -2.52 -1.67 -32.41
CA LYS A 10 -2.39 -1.73 -30.95
C LYS A 10 -1.01 -2.24 -30.52
N THR A 11 -0.46 -3.25 -31.18
CA THR A 11 0.89 -3.81 -30.90
C THR A 11 1.98 -2.81 -31.29
N ALA A 12 1.80 -2.09 -32.40
CA ALA A 12 2.72 -1.03 -32.82
C ALA A 12 2.74 0.11 -31.81
N LEU A 13 1.57 0.52 -31.28
CA LEU A 13 1.47 1.58 -30.26
C LEU A 13 2.17 1.17 -28.95
N ILE A 14 2.01 -0.07 -28.52
CA ILE A 14 2.67 -0.62 -27.31
C ILE A 14 4.19 -0.63 -27.50
N LEU A 15 4.69 -1.06 -28.67
CA LEU A 15 6.11 -1.06 -29.01
C LEU A 15 6.71 0.35 -29.03
N ILE A 16 5.95 1.35 -29.52
CA ILE A 16 6.38 2.76 -29.51
C ILE A 16 6.47 3.28 -28.07
N ILE A 17 5.49 2.99 -27.22
CA ILE A 17 5.49 3.39 -25.82
C ILE A 17 6.68 2.75 -25.07
N ILE A 18 6.93 1.46 -25.28
CA ILE A 18 8.09 0.75 -24.71
C ILE A 18 9.40 1.35 -25.22
N SER A 19 9.51 1.68 -26.52
CA SER A 19 10.70 2.30 -27.11
C SER A 19 10.97 3.70 -26.54
N CYS A 20 9.93 4.49 -26.26
CA CYS A 20 10.07 5.79 -25.59
C CYS A 20 10.58 5.66 -24.14
N CYS A 21 10.25 4.57 -23.44
CA CYS A 21 10.78 4.30 -22.09
C CYS A 21 12.26 3.91 -22.09
N PHE A 22 12.81 3.44 -23.19
CA PHE A 22 14.24 3.09 -23.34
C PHE A 22 15.09 4.19 -23.96
N GLN A 23 14.56 5.38 -24.19
CA GLN A 23 15.38 6.54 -24.53
C GLN A 23 16.33 6.78 -23.36
N ASN A 24 17.59 6.38 -23.51
CA ASN A 24 18.65 6.69 -22.56
C ASN A 24 18.70 8.20 -22.43
N ILE A 25 18.02 8.70 -21.40
CA ILE A 25 18.26 10.05 -20.88
C ILE A 25 19.67 9.96 -20.34
N LYS A 26 20.64 10.45 -21.09
CA LYS A 26 21.93 10.88 -20.54
C LYS A 26 21.60 12.05 -19.63
N ALA A 27 21.05 11.74 -18.46
CA ALA A 27 20.99 12.66 -17.34
C ALA A 27 22.45 13.01 -17.08
N GLN A 28 22.78 14.26 -17.36
CA GLN A 28 24.01 14.88 -16.87
C GLN A 28 24.20 14.41 -15.43
N GLU A 29 25.41 14.05 -15.05
CA GLU A 29 25.83 13.74 -13.69
C GLU A 29 25.70 14.98 -12.78
N ILE A 30 24.48 15.47 -12.60
CA ILE A 30 24.10 16.05 -11.34
C ILE A 30 24.02 14.82 -10.44
N LYS A 31 25.00 14.61 -9.57
CA LYS A 31 24.90 13.68 -8.45
C LYS A 31 23.54 13.94 -7.83
N SER A 32 22.55 13.18 -8.26
CA SER A 32 21.17 13.38 -7.85
C SER A 32 21.14 12.99 -6.39
N ASN A 33 21.10 14.01 -5.53
CA ASN A 33 20.94 13.89 -4.09
C ASN A 33 19.60 13.19 -3.72
N PHE A 34 18.79 12.89 -4.74
CA PHE A 34 17.48 12.29 -4.64
C PHE A 34 17.53 10.96 -3.87
N TRP A 35 18.35 10.02 -4.31
CA TRP A 35 18.42 8.69 -3.70
C TRP A 35 18.92 8.69 -2.26
N ASN A 36 19.67 9.74 -1.86
CA ASN A 36 20.12 9.91 -0.48
C ASN A 36 18.94 10.26 0.47
N HIS A 37 17.82 10.73 -0.07
CA HIS A 37 16.62 11.08 0.67
C HIS A 37 15.51 10.02 0.55
N VAL A 38 15.72 9.00 -0.29
CA VAL A 38 14.77 7.89 -0.43
C VAL A 38 15.06 6.84 0.63
N ARG A 39 14.01 6.44 1.35
CA ARG A 39 14.04 5.33 2.30
C ARG A 39 13.07 4.27 1.86
N PHE A 40 13.51 3.03 1.87
CA PHE A 40 12.67 1.87 1.61
C PHE A 40 12.34 1.15 2.90
N GLY A 41 11.14 0.60 2.97
CA GLY A 41 10.68 -0.08 4.15
C GLY A 41 9.22 -0.49 4.03
N GLY A 42 8.45 -0.21 5.07
CA GLY A 42 7.02 -0.49 5.06
C GLY A 42 6.44 -0.79 6.42
N GLY A 43 5.19 -1.24 6.40
CA GLY A 43 4.43 -1.60 7.57
C GLY A 43 4.13 -3.09 7.64
N LEU A 44 4.02 -3.57 8.87
CA LEU A 44 3.44 -4.87 9.19
C LEU A 44 2.25 -4.65 10.12
N GLY A 45 1.19 -5.40 9.90
CA GLY A 45 0.01 -5.42 10.75
C GLY A 45 -0.43 -6.83 11.03
N LEU A 46 -0.81 -7.10 12.28
CA LEU A 46 -1.43 -8.34 12.71
C LEU A 46 -2.64 -7.97 13.54
N ASN A 47 -3.76 -8.62 13.27
CA ASN A 47 -4.97 -8.47 14.08
C ASN A 47 -5.55 -9.85 14.37
N PHE A 48 -5.92 -10.06 15.63
CA PHE A 48 -6.49 -11.29 16.13
C PHE A 48 -7.81 -10.98 16.84
N GLY A 49 -8.81 -11.76 16.58
CA GLY A 49 -10.11 -11.69 17.25
C GLY A 49 -10.73 -13.07 17.39
N ASP A 50 -11.94 -13.14 17.94
CA ASP A 50 -12.70 -14.38 18.04
C ASP A 50 -12.97 -14.96 16.65
N ASN A 51 -12.30 -16.07 16.33
CA ASN A 51 -12.34 -16.72 15.01
C ASN A 51 -11.87 -15.87 13.82
N PHE A 52 -11.19 -14.73 14.07
CA PHE A 52 -10.68 -13.81 13.07
C PHE A 52 -9.16 -13.71 13.16
N PHE A 53 -8.50 -13.78 12.00
CA PHE A 53 -7.07 -13.53 11.84
C PHE A 53 -6.84 -12.64 10.64
N SER A 54 -6.03 -11.59 10.79
CA SER A 54 -5.60 -10.72 9.71
C SER A 54 -4.09 -10.51 9.76
N ALA A 55 -3.44 -10.62 8.62
CA ALA A 55 -2.03 -10.30 8.43
C ALA A 55 -1.86 -9.35 7.25
N THR A 56 -1.15 -8.25 7.47
CA THR A 56 -0.87 -7.21 6.49
C THR A 56 0.62 -7.04 6.29
N VAL A 57 1.05 -6.94 5.04
CA VAL A 57 2.38 -6.51 4.63
C VAL A 57 2.23 -5.33 3.69
N ALA A 58 2.86 -4.21 4.02
CA ALA A 58 2.72 -2.96 3.27
C ALA A 58 4.10 -2.39 2.92
N PRO A 59 4.82 -2.95 1.92
CA PRO A 59 6.07 -2.38 1.46
C PRO A 59 5.87 -0.98 0.89
N SER A 60 6.80 -0.08 1.18
CA SER A 60 6.72 1.32 0.75
C SER A 60 8.09 1.97 0.57
N GLY A 61 8.11 3.02 -0.24
CA GLY A 61 9.23 3.92 -0.38
C GLY A 61 8.80 5.34 -0.05
N ILE A 62 9.59 6.04 0.74
CA ILE A 62 9.34 7.43 1.13
C ILE A 62 10.51 8.31 0.69
N TYR A 63 10.21 9.56 0.37
CA TYR A 63 11.18 10.62 0.13
C TYR A 63 11.16 11.59 1.31
N GLU A 64 12.28 11.74 2.00
CA GLU A 64 12.45 12.68 3.11
C GLU A 64 12.81 14.06 2.56
N PHE A 65 11.86 15.01 2.55
CA PHE A 65 12.12 16.39 2.15
C PHE A 65 13.04 17.10 3.14
N ASN A 66 12.86 16.76 4.42
CA ASN A 66 13.66 17.25 5.53
C ASN A 66 13.48 16.29 6.73
N LYS A 67 14.08 16.62 7.87
CA LYS A 67 14.01 15.79 9.10
C LYS A 67 12.58 15.61 9.65
N ASN A 68 11.65 16.47 9.23
CA ASN A 68 10.30 16.50 9.78
C ASN A 68 9.25 15.94 8.81
N ILE A 69 9.44 16.07 7.49
CA ILE A 69 8.41 15.75 6.49
C ILE A 69 8.93 14.75 5.49
N ALA A 70 8.15 13.70 5.27
CA ALA A 70 8.36 12.74 4.19
C ALA A 70 7.04 12.42 3.49
N LEU A 71 7.10 12.16 2.18
CA LEU A 71 6.00 11.65 1.37
C LEU A 71 6.42 10.37 0.69
N GLY A 72 5.49 9.46 0.49
CA GLY A 72 5.80 8.18 -0.11
C GLY A 72 4.63 7.49 -0.80
N LEU A 73 5.00 6.39 -1.42
CA LEU A 73 4.09 5.45 -2.08
C LEU A 73 4.28 4.08 -1.46
N GLY A 74 3.20 3.36 -1.31
CA GLY A 74 3.22 1.99 -0.81
C GLY A 74 2.30 1.07 -1.58
N LEU A 75 2.50 -0.21 -1.34
CA LEU A 75 1.58 -1.27 -1.72
C LEU A 75 1.02 -1.88 -0.44
N ASN A 76 -0.17 -2.43 -0.52
CA ASN A 76 -0.81 -3.12 0.60
C ASN A 76 -1.20 -4.53 0.15
N ALA A 77 -0.86 -5.52 0.94
CA ALA A 77 -1.33 -6.89 0.79
C ALA A 77 -1.80 -7.39 2.16
N THR A 78 -3.11 -7.61 2.30
CA THR A 78 -3.73 -8.10 3.53
C THR A 78 -4.45 -9.41 3.26
N PHE A 79 -4.24 -10.36 4.13
CA PHE A 79 -4.94 -11.63 4.15
C PHE A 79 -5.78 -11.73 5.43
N ASN A 80 -7.09 -11.92 5.26
CA ASN A 80 -8.03 -12.13 6.36
C ASN A 80 -8.63 -13.52 6.28
N ASN A 81 -8.80 -14.14 7.42
CA ASN A 81 -9.45 -15.43 7.58
C ASN A 81 -10.38 -15.40 8.77
N GLN A 82 -11.68 -15.49 8.50
CA GLN A 82 -12.71 -15.68 9.51
C GLN A 82 -13.20 -17.12 9.43
N LYS A 83 -12.83 -17.91 10.46
CA LYS A 83 -13.18 -19.34 10.49
C LYS A 83 -14.67 -19.53 10.26
N SER A 84 -15.00 -20.48 9.37
CA SER A 84 -16.35 -20.89 9.00
C SER A 84 -17.17 -19.91 8.17
N PHE A 85 -16.73 -18.67 7.94
CA PHE A 85 -17.48 -17.68 7.17
C PHE A 85 -16.82 -17.33 5.83
N TYR A 86 -15.64 -16.69 5.84
CA TYR A 86 -15.00 -16.25 4.62
C TYR A 86 -13.46 -16.16 4.76
N LYS A 87 -12.81 -16.14 3.59
CA LYS A 87 -11.42 -15.71 3.43
C LYS A 87 -11.41 -14.50 2.52
N SER A 88 -10.61 -13.49 2.81
CA SER A 88 -10.42 -12.37 1.90
C SER A 88 -8.95 -12.07 1.67
N THR A 89 -8.67 -11.68 0.44
CA THR A 89 -7.37 -11.14 0.04
C THR A 89 -7.60 -9.72 -0.44
N ILE A 90 -6.80 -8.81 0.09
CA ILE A 90 -6.91 -7.39 -0.20
C ILE A 90 -5.57 -6.96 -0.77
N LEU A 91 -5.63 -6.31 -1.92
CA LEU A 91 -4.47 -5.73 -2.56
C LEU A 91 -4.74 -4.25 -2.85
N GLY A 92 -3.76 -3.40 -2.67
CA GLY A 92 -3.93 -1.99 -2.94
C GLY A 92 -2.65 -1.20 -3.05
N GLY A 93 -2.84 0.08 -3.32
CA GLY A 93 -1.78 1.09 -3.31
C GLY A 93 -2.08 2.17 -2.29
N SER A 94 -1.04 2.80 -1.77
CA SER A 94 -1.15 3.86 -0.77
C SER A 94 -0.30 5.09 -1.11
N LEU A 95 -0.82 6.26 -0.72
CA LEU A 95 -0.09 7.50 -0.60
C LEU A 95 0.18 7.74 0.89
N ILE A 96 1.42 8.02 1.25
CA ILE A 96 1.85 8.11 2.64
C ILE A 96 2.44 9.48 2.89
N GLY A 97 1.90 10.21 3.87
CA GLY A 97 2.47 11.42 4.42
C GLY A 97 2.93 11.20 5.85
N LEU A 98 4.18 11.55 6.15
CA LEU A 98 4.75 11.44 7.49
C LEU A 98 5.20 12.82 7.98
N TYR A 99 4.89 13.12 9.24
CA TYR A 99 5.31 14.33 9.91
C TYR A 99 5.89 14.03 11.29
N ASN A 100 7.13 14.45 11.52
CA ASN A 100 7.84 14.27 12.78
C ASN A 100 8.01 15.65 13.46
N PRO A 101 7.03 16.14 14.26
CA PRO A 101 7.08 17.45 14.90
C PRO A 101 8.24 17.58 15.91
N ILE A 102 8.50 16.51 16.64
CA ILE A 102 9.57 16.39 17.64
C ILE A 102 10.22 15.01 17.55
N GLN A 103 11.38 14.89 18.18
CA GLN A 103 12.04 13.59 18.30
C GLN A 103 11.15 12.59 19.03
N GLY A 104 10.96 11.41 18.47
CA GLY A 104 10.16 10.34 19.06
C GLY A 104 8.67 10.40 18.71
N LEU A 105 8.13 11.47 18.14
CA LEU A 105 6.72 11.52 17.71
C LEU A 105 6.64 11.55 16.18
N GLN A 106 5.89 10.61 15.61
CA GLN A 106 5.54 10.59 14.19
C GLN A 106 4.03 10.62 14.03
N LEU A 107 3.54 11.59 13.27
CA LEU A 107 2.18 11.65 12.76
C LEU A 107 2.16 11.12 11.33
N SER A 108 1.09 10.45 10.94
CA SER A 108 0.91 9.96 9.57
C SER A 108 -0.48 10.25 9.03
N ALA A 109 -0.55 10.47 7.71
CA ALA A 109 -1.77 10.46 6.93
C ALA A 109 -1.56 9.52 5.75
N GLU A 110 -2.42 8.53 5.57
CA GLU A 110 -2.28 7.49 4.57
C GLU A 110 -3.59 7.28 3.84
N PHE A 111 -3.60 7.59 2.55
CA PHE A 111 -4.73 7.26 1.70
C PHE A 111 -4.44 5.94 0.98
N GLU A 112 -5.34 4.97 1.14
CA GLU A 112 -5.24 3.66 0.52
C GLU A 112 -6.41 3.44 -0.44
N GLN A 113 -6.14 2.90 -1.62
CA GLN A 113 -7.15 2.37 -2.53
C GLN A 113 -6.99 0.86 -2.60
N LEU A 114 -7.98 0.15 -2.05
CA LEU A 114 -7.93 -1.28 -1.79
C LEU A 114 -8.92 -2.03 -2.69
N ASN A 115 -8.47 -3.11 -3.32
CA ASN A 115 -9.31 -4.09 -3.97
C ASN A 115 -9.51 -5.28 -3.05
N VAL A 116 -10.75 -5.54 -2.70
CA VAL A 116 -11.15 -6.63 -1.79
C VAL A 116 -11.69 -7.79 -2.62
N ASN A 117 -11.06 -8.95 -2.49
CA ASN A 117 -11.59 -10.20 -3.01
C ASN A 117 -11.98 -11.08 -1.83
N ARG A 118 -13.29 -11.27 -1.64
CA ARG A 118 -13.88 -12.05 -0.54
C ARG A 118 -14.48 -13.34 -1.08
N ARG A 119 -14.06 -14.47 -0.52
CA ARG A 119 -14.58 -15.80 -0.86
C ARG A 119 -15.29 -16.38 0.34
N TYR A 120 -16.55 -16.74 0.16
CA TYR A 120 -17.36 -17.37 1.19
C TYR A 120 -17.20 -18.89 1.18
N ASN A 121 -17.37 -19.53 2.34
CA ASN A 121 -17.37 -20.98 2.39
C ASN A 121 -18.58 -21.54 1.62
N GLY A 122 -18.35 -22.55 0.78
CA GLY A 122 -19.34 -23.11 -0.14
C GLY A 122 -20.63 -23.69 0.50
N ASN A 123 -20.70 -23.80 1.83
CA ASN A 123 -21.92 -24.17 2.57
C ASN A 123 -22.87 -22.98 2.79
N LEU A 124 -22.42 -21.76 2.52
CA LEU A 124 -23.22 -20.54 2.57
C LEU A 124 -23.59 -20.22 1.12
N ASN A 125 -24.90 -20.20 0.82
CA ASN A 125 -25.42 -19.88 -0.52
C ASN A 125 -25.20 -18.38 -0.86
N ILE A 126 -23.96 -17.87 -0.68
CA ILE A 126 -23.55 -16.48 -0.83
C ILE A 126 -22.51 -16.42 -1.95
N THR A 127 -22.68 -15.48 -2.87
CA THR A 127 -21.77 -15.26 -4.00
C THR A 127 -20.50 -14.55 -3.53
N ASP A 128 -19.36 -14.92 -4.11
CA ASP A 128 -18.07 -14.25 -3.89
C ASP A 128 -18.13 -12.79 -4.34
N ASP A 129 -17.51 -11.89 -3.57
CA ASP A 129 -17.51 -10.45 -3.82
C ASP A 129 -16.13 -9.94 -4.22
N ASN A 130 -16.12 -9.02 -5.20
CA ASN A 130 -14.94 -8.24 -5.55
C ASN A 130 -15.33 -6.76 -5.70
N TYR A 131 -14.73 -5.90 -4.88
CA TYR A 131 -15.03 -4.48 -4.88
C TYR A 131 -13.83 -3.62 -4.48
N TRP A 132 -13.91 -2.33 -4.81
CA TRP A 132 -12.91 -1.35 -4.42
C TRP A 132 -13.41 -0.50 -3.26
N ILE A 133 -12.52 -0.26 -2.28
CA ILE A 133 -12.81 0.58 -1.12
C ILE A 133 -11.64 1.55 -0.89
N PRO A 134 -11.92 2.85 -0.71
CA PRO A 134 -10.93 3.80 -0.22
C PRO A 134 -10.83 3.71 1.30
N ALA A 135 -9.64 3.94 1.85
CA ALA A 135 -9.41 4.12 3.28
C ALA A 135 -8.53 5.36 3.49
N LEU A 136 -8.77 6.10 4.56
CA LEU A 136 -7.97 7.26 4.95
C LEU A 136 -7.56 7.11 6.41
N TYR A 137 -6.32 6.74 6.63
CA TYR A 137 -5.79 6.59 7.98
C TYR A 137 -5.09 7.86 8.46
N LEU A 138 -5.45 8.30 9.66
CA LEU A 138 -4.68 9.25 10.44
C LEU A 138 -4.02 8.50 11.60
N GLY A 139 -2.72 8.63 11.75
CA GLY A 139 -1.95 7.85 12.71
C GLY A 139 -1.02 8.70 13.56
N ALA A 140 -0.73 8.18 14.76
CA ALA A 140 0.30 8.71 15.64
C ALA A 140 1.11 7.55 16.21
N GLY A 141 2.43 7.72 16.31
CA GLY A 141 3.31 6.68 16.80
C GLY A 141 4.59 7.21 17.43
N TYR A 142 5.20 6.35 18.25
CA TYR A 142 6.52 6.58 18.80
C TYR A 142 7.58 6.06 17.82
N ARG A 143 8.43 6.96 17.37
CA ARG A 143 9.55 6.67 16.47
C ARG A 143 10.85 6.55 17.26
N ASN A 144 11.52 5.42 17.12
CA ASN A 144 12.87 5.18 17.63
C ASN A 144 13.77 4.72 16.47
N GLY A 145 14.66 5.60 16.02
CA GLY A 145 15.51 5.35 14.88
C GLY A 145 14.70 5.07 13.60
N ASN A 146 14.85 3.86 13.10
CA ASN A 146 14.21 3.40 11.86
C ASN A 146 12.83 2.77 12.06
N VAL A 147 12.39 2.58 13.31
CA VAL A 147 11.15 1.89 13.64
C VAL A 147 10.15 2.85 14.28
N THR A 148 8.90 2.75 13.88
CA THR A 148 7.77 3.48 14.48
C THR A 148 6.72 2.48 14.92
N PHE A 149 6.27 2.59 16.17
CA PHE A 149 5.12 1.87 16.72
C PHE A 149 3.99 2.85 16.97
N GLY A 150 2.80 2.51 16.59
CA GLY A 150 1.70 3.45 16.75
C GLY A 150 0.33 2.84 16.56
N ILE A 151 -0.65 3.75 16.57
CA ILE A 151 -2.03 3.45 16.28
C ILE A 151 -2.50 4.39 15.17
N ARG A 152 -3.34 3.89 14.28
CA ARG A 152 -3.98 4.66 13.20
C ARG A 152 -5.48 4.45 13.23
N TYR A 153 -6.21 5.46 12.80
CA TYR A 153 -7.66 5.50 12.72
C TYR A 153 -8.10 5.70 11.28
N ASP A 154 -8.97 4.84 10.78
CA ASP A 154 -9.57 4.99 9.45
C ASP A 154 -10.75 5.97 9.52
N VAL A 155 -10.57 7.15 8.92
CA VAL A 155 -11.58 8.22 8.89
C VAL A 155 -12.75 7.89 7.96
N LEU A 156 -12.51 7.00 6.97
CA LEU A 156 -13.51 6.54 6.00
C LEU A 156 -14.11 5.19 6.37
N TYR A 157 -13.88 4.73 7.61
CA TYR A 157 -14.40 3.46 8.09
C TYR A 157 -15.93 3.39 7.97
N ASP A 158 -16.41 2.30 7.39
CA ASP A 158 -17.82 2.01 7.18
C ASP A 158 -18.07 0.56 7.65
N ASP A 159 -18.85 0.40 8.72
CA ASP A 159 -19.13 -0.91 9.36
C ASP A 159 -19.69 -1.94 8.40
N GLU A 160 -20.46 -1.52 7.37
CA GLU A 160 -21.09 -2.43 6.43
C GLU A 160 -20.12 -2.90 5.33
N LYS A 161 -19.16 -2.06 4.94
CA LYS A 161 -18.25 -2.31 3.81
C LYS A 161 -16.83 -2.65 4.25
N SER A 162 -16.43 -2.22 5.45
CA SER A 162 -15.10 -2.49 5.95
C SER A 162 -14.86 -3.98 6.14
N ILE A 163 -13.64 -4.37 5.88
CA ILE A 163 -13.13 -5.72 6.10
C ILE A 163 -12.37 -5.83 7.42
N TYR A 164 -12.13 -4.70 8.06
CA TYR A 164 -11.53 -4.64 9.38
C TYR A 164 -12.63 -4.59 10.43
N ALA A 165 -12.38 -5.25 11.57
CA ALA A 165 -13.35 -5.32 12.66
C ALA A 165 -13.54 -3.98 13.39
N ASP A 166 -12.58 -3.05 13.24
CA ASP A 166 -12.58 -1.77 13.94
C ASP A 166 -11.87 -0.70 13.08
N ALA A 167 -12.25 0.55 13.25
CA ALA A 167 -11.58 1.70 12.65
C ALA A 167 -10.15 1.92 13.18
N TRP A 168 -9.84 1.43 14.37
CA TRP A 168 -8.54 1.52 15.00
C TRP A 168 -7.63 0.36 14.59
N ALA A 169 -6.40 0.66 14.20
CA ALA A 169 -5.42 -0.34 13.83
C ALA A 169 -4.04 -0.04 14.43
N PRO A 170 -3.49 -0.90 15.28
CA PRO A 170 -2.09 -0.81 15.67
C PRO A 170 -1.20 -1.08 14.46
N PHE A 171 -0.06 -0.41 14.39
CA PHE A 171 0.91 -0.62 13.32
C PHE A 171 2.35 -0.61 13.82
N VAL A 172 3.20 -1.32 13.08
CA VAL A 172 4.65 -1.23 13.17
C VAL A 172 5.17 -0.88 11.78
N ARG A 173 6.00 0.15 11.70
CA ARG A 173 6.59 0.63 10.45
C ARG A 173 8.09 0.79 10.60
N PHE A 174 8.84 0.47 9.55
CA PHE A 174 10.29 0.62 9.52
C PHE A 174 10.75 1.13 8.16
N TYR A 175 11.79 1.99 8.17
CA TYR A 175 12.44 2.55 6.98
C TYR A 175 13.96 2.54 7.13
N PHE A 176 14.65 2.18 6.04
CA PHE A 176 16.12 2.07 5.97
C PHE A 176 16.70 2.96 4.88
#